data_ef6c54387acbe9b9e5af5f92d0c3daae
#
_entry.id   ef6c54387acbe9b9e5af5f92d0c3daae
#
_cell.length_a   1.000
_cell.length_b   1.000
_cell.length_c   1.000
_cell.angle_alpha   90.00
_cell.angle_beta   90.00
_cell.angle_gamma   90.00
#
_symmetry.space_group_name_H-M   'P 1'
#
loop_
_entity.id
_entity.type
_entity.pdbx_description
1 polymer ?
#
loop_
_entity_poly.entity_id
_entity_poly.type
_entity_poly.pdbx_seq_one_letter_code
_entity_poly.pdbx_strand_id
1 'polypeptide(L)'
;MNLQLLTLKISRSENLPVLPTVVVQILKLFDDRNVSARSLVRIIEQDAGMSAKVLRVAGSPMYGLRSVNTVDRAISILGMSTLRSIAISLAYQQILNRRGPKPAFDQLAFWRNSLAVGIGARELMRYVNGGLAEEMYVAGLMHGVGILALDRFAQPELARAMKSATVKRIPLREAEMTVNGFDHCQVGGILADQWKLSPVVGNVIKYYDTPDADTETHQSTLVAAGASYLAYHCGFPVVPGLPGSEDGLEHLSKLELAQDKIDFVATKIMAEVDAADEAMGSARAA
;
A
#
# COMPACT_ATOMS: atom_id res chain seq x y z
N MET A 1 2.78 2.15 26.30
CA MET A 1 3.90 1.26 25.89
C MET A 1 4.94 2.14 25.21
N ASN A 2 6.23 1.84 25.32
CA ASN A 2 7.25 2.58 24.54
C ASN A 2 7.66 1.80 23.29
N LEU A 3 8.34 2.46 22.34
CA LEU A 3 8.74 1.87 21.06
C LEU A 3 9.65 0.64 21.24
N GLN A 4 10.58 0.66 22.21
CA GLN A 4 11.49 -0.46 22.46
C GLN A 4 10.75 -1.73 22.88
N LEU A 5 9.78 -1.61 23.80
CA LEU A 5 8.95 -2.75 24.22
C LEU A 5 8.08 -3.26 23.07
N LEU A 6 7.55 -2.35 22.23
CA LEU A 6 6.80 -2.72 21.03
C LEU A 6 7.69 -3.46 20.03
N THR A 7 8.91 -2.98 19.79
CA THR A 7 9.90 -3.64 18.91
C THR A 7 10.19 -5.06 19.40
N LEU A 8 10.43 -5.25 20.70
CA LEU A 8 10.66 -6.58 21.28
C LEU A 8 9.43 -7.49 21.11
N LYS A 9 8.24 -6.94 21.33
CA LYS A 9 6.98 -7.69 21.15
C LYS A 9 6.78 -8.12 19.70
N ILE A 10 7.05 -7.24 18.76
CA ILE A 10 7.00 -7.52 17.32
C ILE A 10 8.05 -8.59 16.98
N SER A 11 9.31 -8.41 17.37
CA SER A 11 10.43 -9.30 17.01
C SER A 11 10.31 -10.73 17.57
N ARG A 12 9.66 -10.89 18.72
CA ARG A 12 9.45 -12.19 19.38
C ARG A 12 8.12 -12.85 19.01
N SER A 13 7.28 -12.18 18.23
CA SER A 13 5.97 -12.71 17.89
C SER A 13 6.09 -13.77 16.78
N GLU A 14 5.71 -15.01 17.09
CA GLU A 14 5.47 -16.06 16.10
C GLU A 14 4.29 -15.71 15.16
N ASN A 15 3.48 -14.73 15.56
CA ASN A 15 2.32 -14.23 14.87
C ASN A 15 2.56 -12.86 14.19
N LEU A 16 3.77 -12.54 13.77
CA LEU A 16 3.99 -11.41 12.86
C LEU A 16 2.94 -11.46 11.74
N PRO A 17 2.46 -10.31 11.26
CA PRO A 17 1.81 -10.29 9.95
C PRO A 17 2.84 -10.84 8.97
N VAL A 18 2.79 -12.16 8.72
CA VAL A 18 3.64 -12.77 7.70
C VAL A 18 3.15 -12.19 6.39
N LEU A 19 4.05 -11.52 5.66
CA LEU A 19 3.75 -11.20 4.28
C LEU A 19 3.30 -12.50 3.60
N PRO A 20 2.15 -12.51 2.92
CA PRO A 20 1.75 -13.71 2.18
C PRO A 20 2.92 -14.18 1.32
N THR A 21 3.16 -15.48 1.29
CA THR A 21 4.27 -16.09 0.53
C THR A 21 4.28 -15.57 -0.92
N VAL A 22 3.09 -15.37 -1.49
CA VAL A 22 2.92 -14.77 -2.82
C VAL A 22 3.53 -13.37 -2.91
N VAL A 23 3.31 -12.50 -1.93
CA VAL A 23 3.92 -11.14 -1.93
C VAL A 23 5.44 -11.24 -1.89
N VAL A 24 6.00 -12.06 -0.99
CA VAL A 24 7.45 -12.25 -0.89
C VAL A 24 8.04 -12.80 -2.19
N GLN A 25 7.36 -13.75 -2.81
CA GLN A 25 7.80 -14.34 -4.09
C GLN A 25 7.75 -13.32 -5.23
N ILE A 26 6.68 -12.50 -5.30
CA ILE A 26 6.55 -11.46 -6.32
C ILE A 26 7.57 -10.34 -6.08
N LEU A 27 7.85 -9.94 -4.83
CA LEU A 27 8.88 -8.95 -4.51
C LEU A 27 10.26 -9.39 -5.00
N LYS A 28 10.63 -10.66 -4.83
CA LYS A 28 11.88 -11.21 -5.35
C LYS A 28 12.01 -11.13 -6.87
N LEU A 29 10.88 -11.08 -7.58
CA LEU A 29 10.90 -10.90 -9.03
C LEU A 29 11.32 -9.49 -9.48
N PHE A 30 11.35 -8.48 -8.60
CA PHE A 30 11.85 -7.14 -8.95
C PHE A 30 13.37 -7.12 -9.06
N ASP A 31 14.07 -7.95 -8.27
CA ASP A 31 15.53 -8.01 -8.26
C ASP A 31 16.10 -8.83 -9.43
N ASP A 32 15.26 -9.62 -10.10
CA ASP A 32 15.70 -10.50 -11.20
C ASP A 32 15.41 -9.87 -12.57
N ARG A 33 16.47 -9.43 -13.24
CA ARG A 33 16.40 -8.85 -14.61
C ARG A 33 15.91 -9.82 -15.68
N ASN A 34 15.94 -11.14 -15.41
CA ASN A 34 15.56 -12.21 -16.34
C ASN A 34 14.18 -12.81 -16.03
N VAL A 35 13.36 -12.12 -15.26
CA VAL A 35 12.02 -12.60 -14.88
C VAL A 35 11.16 -12.86 -16.11
N SER A 36 10.71 -14.10 -16.24
CA SER A 36 9.74 -14.47 -17.27
C SER A 36 8.31 -14.29 -16.79
N ALA A 37 7.41 -13.97 -17.73
CA ALA A 37 5.96 -13.99 -17.49
C ALA A 37 5.49 -15.32 -16.86
N ARG A 38 6.12 -16.43 -17.28
CA ARG A 38 5.85 -17.77 -16.78
C ARG A 38 6.15 -17.93 -15.28
N SER A 39 7.15 -17.22 -14.74
CA SER A 39 7.46 -17.23 -13.30
C SER A 39 6.33 -16.60 -12.48
N LEU A 40 5.78 -15.47 -12.93
CA LEU A 40 4.64 -14.82 -12.26
C LEU A 40 3.37 -15.70 -12.34
N VAL A 41 3.09 -16.30 -13.50
CA VAL A 41 1.96 -17.21 -13.68
C VAL A 41 2.05 -18.36 -12.65
N ARG A 42 3.21 -19.03 -12.55
CA ARG A 42 3.40 -20.11 -11.59
C ARG A 42 3.17 -19.71 -10.14
N ILE A 43 3.63 -18.52 -9.75
CA ILE A 43 3.43 -18.00 -8.38
C ILE A 43 1.93 -17.81 -8.11
N ILE A 44 1.19 -17.22 -9.04
CA ILE A 44 -0.25 -16.99 -8.89
C ILE A 44 -1.02 -18.33 -8.85
N GLU A 45 -0.65 -19.30 -9.69
CA GLU A 45 -1.32 -20.59 -9.81
C GLU A 45 -1.05 -21.55 -8.64
N GLN A 46 -0.05 -21.27 -7.79
CA GLN A 46 0.17 -22.04 -6.55
C GLN A 46 -1.00 -21.88 -5.55
N ASP A 47 -1.79 -20.81 -5.67
CA ASP A 47 -2.98 -20.56 -4.84
C ASP A 47 -4.21 -20.40 -5.74
N ALA A 48 -5.09 -21.42 -5.70
CA ALA A 48 -6.32 -21.42 -6.49
C ALA A 48 -7.25 -20.25 -6.14
N GLY A 49 -7.29 -19.84 -4.87
CA GLY A 49 -8.05 -18.68 -4.41
C GLY A 49 -7.50 -17.36 -4.98
N MET A 50 -6.17 -17.23 -5.04
CA MET A 50 -5.49 -16.12 -5.68
C MET A 50 -5.77 -16.10 -7.19
N SER A 51 -5.61 -17.24 -7.88
CA SER A 51 -5.90 -17.37 -9.30
C SER A 51 -7.33 -16.92 -9.62
N ALA A 52 -8.32 -17.40 -8.87
CA ALA A 52 -9.71 -17.04 -9.09
C ALA A 52 -9.96 -15.52 -8.91
N LYS A 53 -9.35 -14.89 -7.90
CA LYS A 53 -9.46 -13.45 -7.67
C LYS A 53 -8.77 -12.65 -8.77
N VAL A 54 -7.56 -13.06 -9.17
CA VAL A 54 -6.81 -12.44 -10.27
C VAL A 54 -7.63 -12.47 -11.56
N LEU A 55 -8.20 -13.62 -11.92
CA LEU A 55 -9.01 -13.77 -13.13
C LEU A 55 -10.28 -12.91 -13.07
N ARG A 56 -10.90 -12.79 -11.91
CA ARG A 56 -12.07 -11.92 -11.71
C ARG A 56 -11.73 -10.45 -11.92
N VAL A 57 -10.64 -9.96 -11.31
CA VAL A 57 -10.18 -8.58 -11.49
C VAL A 57 -9.80 -8.34 -12.95
N ALA A 58 -9.05 -9.26 -13.56
CA ALA A 58 -8.65 -9.18 -14.96
C ALA A 58 -9.84 -9.16 -15.93
N GLY A 59 -10.92 -9.86 -15.60
CA GLY A 59 -12.17 -9.90 -16.36
C GLY A 59 -13.14 -8.75 -16.06
N SER A 60 -12.76 -7.77 -15.22
CA SER A 60 -13.61 -6.64 -14.90
C SER A 60 -13.79 -5.69 -16.09
N PRO A 61 -14.88 -4.90 -16.13
CA PRO A 61 -15.14 -3.92 -17.20
C PRO A 61 -14.00 -2.92 -17.43
N MET A 62 -13.25 -2.60 -16.39
CA MET A 62 -12.08 -1.71 -16.44
C MET A 62 -11.05 -2.16 -17.47
N TYR A 63 -10.80 -3.48 -17.57
CA TYR A 63 -9.83 -4.02 -18.51
C TYR A 63 -10.44 -4.43 -19.85
N GLY A 64 -11.76 -4.19 -20.05
CA GLY A 64 -12.47 -4.42 -21.31
C GLY A 64 -12.59 -5.89 -21.74
N LEU A 65 -12.33 -6.83 -20.85
CA LEU A 65 -12.23 -8.25 -21.17
C LEU A 65 -13.51 -8.99 -20.76
N ARG A 66 -14.23 -9.56 -21.73
CA ARG A 66 -15.46 -10.33 -21.48
C ARG A 66 -15.25 -11.74 -20.93
N SER A 67 -14.06 -12.33 -21.10
CA SER A 67 -13.72 -13.64 -20.51
C SER A 67 -12.22 -13.85 -20.44
N VAL A 68 -11.67 -13.90 -19.24
CA VAL A 68 -10.29 -14.30 -18.97
C VAL A 68 -10.34 -15.56 -18.10
N ASN A 69 -10.02 -16.71 -18.70
CA ASN A 69 -10.20 -18.00 -18.08
C ASN A 69 -8.88 -18.62 -17.58
N THR A 70 -7.73 -18.02 -17.94
CA THR A 70 -6.41 -18.49 -17.50
C THR A 70 -5.51 -17.33 -17.13
N VAL A 71 -4.56 -17.55 -16.20
CA VAL A 71 -3.57 -16.55 -15.78
C VAL A 71 -2.64 -16.20 -16.96
N ASP A 72 -2.28 -17.17 -17.80
CA ASP A 72 -1.53 -16.93 -19.05
C ASP A 72 -2.25 -15.98 -19.99
N ARG A 73 -3.57 -16.10 -20.11
CA ARG A 73 -4.39 -15.18 -20.93
C ARG A 73 -4.43 -13.80 -20.30
N ALA A 74 -4.57 -13.73 -18.97
CA ALA A 74 -4.54 -12.46 -18.25
C ALA A 74 -3.23 -11.71 -18.48
N ILE A 75 -2.07 -12.38 -18.34
CA ILE A 75 -0.75 -11.76 -18.53
C ILE A 75 -0.52 -11.33 -19.98
N SER A 76 -1.02 -12.10 -20.95
CA SER A 76 -0.89 -11.77 -22.39
C SER A 76 -1.64 -10.52 -22.77
N ILE A 77 -2.72 -10.20 -22.06
CA ILE A 77 -3.59 -9.05 -22.37
C ILE A 77 -3.24 -7.84 -21.51
N LEU A 78 -3.09 -8.04 -20.20
CA LEU A 78 -2.84 -6.95 -19.24
C LEU A 78 -1.36 -6.58 -19.14
N GLY A 79 -0.48 -7.46 -19.58
CA GLY A 79 0.95 -7.36 -19.33
C GLY A 79 1.37 -7.84 -17.95
N MET A 80 2.66 -8.10 -17.80
CA MET A 80 3.24 -8.65 -16.57
C MET A 80 3.13 -7.67 -15.39
N SER A 81 3.32 -6.39 -15.64
CA SER A 81 3.26 -5.33 -14.64
C SER A 81 1.88 -5.25 -13.97
N THR A 82 0.82 -5.11 -14.77
CA THR A 82 -0.56 -5.02 -14.28
C THR A 82 -0.96 -6.28 -13.50
N LEU A 83 -0.64 -7.46 -14.03
CA LEU A 83 -0.98 -8.71 -13.36
C LEU A 83 -0.24 -8.86 -12.01
N ARG A 84 1.02 -8.42 -11.94
CA ARG A 84 1.80 -8.37 -10.72
C ARG A 84 1.17 -7.46 -9.68
N SER A 85 0.78 -6.23 -10.08
CA SER A 85 0.10 -5.28 -9.21
C SER A 85 -1.20 -5.85 -8.65
N ILE A 86 -2.02 -6.48 -9.48
CA ILE A 86 -3.27 -7.14 -9.06
C ILE A 86 -2.97 -8.24 -8.02
N ALA A 87 -2.01 -9.12 -8.29
CA ALA A 87 -1.67 -10.23 -7.40
C ALA A 87 -1.17 -9.74 -6.03
N ILE A 88 -0.31 -8.72 -6.01
CA ILE A 88 0.19 -8.11 -4.77
C ILE A 88 -0.95 -7.47 -3.97
N SER A 89 -1.82 -6.70 -4.61
CA SER A 89 -2.97 -6.04 -3.94
C SER A 89 -3.90 -7.05 -3.29
N LEU A 90 -4.21 -8.12 -4.00
CA LEU A 90 -5.06 -9.19 -3.48
C LEU A 90 -4.40 -9.95 -2.32
N ALA A 91 -3.10 -10.18 -2.40
CA ALA A 91 -2.35 -10.82 -1.32
C ALA A 91 -2.24 -9.90 -0.09
N TYR A 92 -2.04 -8.58 -0.30
CA TYR A 92 -2.02 -7.60 0.77
C TYR A 92 -3.38 -7.51 1.48
N GLN A 93 -4.48 -7.55 0.72
CA GLN A 93 -5.84 -7.59 1.27
C GLN A 93 -6.06 -8.80 2.20
N GLN A 94 -5.42 -9.95 1.96
CA GLN A 94 -5.53 -11.12 2.85
C GLN A 94 -4.96 -10.84 4.25
N ILE A 95 -3.98 -9.94 4.36
CA ILE A 95 -3.42 -9.52 5.66
C ILE A 95 -4.49 -8.81 6.48
N LEU A 96 -5.29 -7.96 5.84
CA LEU A 96 -6.37 -7.19 6.49
C LEU A 96 -7.51 -8.09 6.99
N ASN A 97 -7.87 -9.12 6.23
CA ASN A 97 -9.01 -9.99 6.52
C ASN A 97 -8.70 -11.12 7.53
N ARG A 98 -7.57 -11.10 8.23
CA ARG A 98 -7.24 -12.13 9.23
C ARG A 98 -8.18 -12.05 10.43
N ARG A 99 -8.62 -13.22 10.94
CA ARG A 99 -9.44 -13.33 12.16
C ARG A 99 -8.64 -12.79 13.37
N GLY A 100 -9.27 -11.88 14.12
CA GLY A 100 -8.68 -11.23 15.29
C GLY A 100 -9.72 -10.40 16.06
N PRO A 101 -9.30 -9.64 17.08
CA PRO A 101 -10.14 -8.63 17.72
C PRO A 101 -10.69 -7.65 16.70
N LYS A 102 -11.81 -6.98 17.03
CA LYS A 102 -12.37 -5.93 16.17
C LYS A 102 -11.31 -4.85 15.94
N PRO A 103 -10.98 -4.52 14.68
CA PRO A 103 -10.00 -3.49 14.36
C PRO A 103 -10.36 -2.13 14.97
N ALA A 104 -9.33 -1.33 15.30
CA ALA A 104 -9.54 0.03 15.81
C ALA A 104 -9.96 1.03 14.71
N PHE A 105 -9.89 0.62 13.44
CA PHE A 105 -10.16 1.47 12.27
C PHE A 105 -10.93 0.73 11.18
N ASP A 106 -11.41 1.47 10.18
CA ASP A 106 -12.07 0.91 9.00
C ASP A 106 -11.05 0.27 8.05
N GLN A 107 -11.01 -1.07 8.04
CA GLN A 107 -10.09 -1.86 7.21
C GLN A 107 -10.35 -1.69 5.71
N LEU A 108 -11.60 -1.44 5.30
CA LEU A 108 -11.92 -1.21 3.89
C LEU A 108 -11.40 0.15 3.43
N ALA A 109 -11.60 1.19 4.23
CA ALA A 109 -11.05 2.51 3.95
C ALA A 109 -9.51 2.48 3.91
N PHE A 110 -8.88 1.79 4.86
CA PHE A 110 -7.43 1.59 4.88
C PHE A 110 -6.92 0.88 3.62
N TRP A 111 -7.61 -0.19 3.17
CA TRP A 111 -7.23 -0.89 1.96
C TRP A 111 -7.36 -0.01 0.71
N ARG A 112 -8.47 0.75 0.59
CA ARG A 112 -8.67 1.71 -0.50
C ARG A 112 -7.57 2.78 -0.53
N ASN A 113 -7.21 3.31 0.62
CA ASN A 113 -6.09 4.25 0.74
C ASN A 113 -4.77 3.61 0.29
N SER A 114 -4.44 2.42 0.81
CA SER A 114 -3.23 1.68 0.42
C SER A 114 -3.17 1.46 -1.10
N LEU A 115 -4.27 1.07 -1.72
CA LEU A 115 -4.37 0.89 -3.17
C LEU A 115 -4.19 2.22 -3.91
N ALA A 116 -4.88 3.28 -3.47
CA ALA A 116 -4.80 4.61 -4.06
C ALA A 116 -3.36 5.16 -4.02
N VAL A 117 -2.68 5.04 -2.88
CA VAL A 117 -1.27 5.45 -2.75
C VAL A 117 -0.35 4.61 -3.63
N GLY A 118 -0.58 3.29 -3.71
CA GLY A 118 0.19 2.42 -4.61
C GLY A 118 0.05 2.83 -6.07
N ILE A 119 -1.17 3.07 -6.55
CA ILE A 119 -1.45 3.54 -7.92
C ILE A 119 -0.82 4.90 -8.15
N GLY A 120 -1.05 5.86 -7.24
CA GLY A 120 -0.50 7.21 -7.32
C GLY A 120 1.02 7.22 -7.37
N ALA A 121 1.68 6.44 -6.50
CA ALA A 121 3.14 6.34 -6.45
C ALA A 121 3.72 5.74 -7.74
N ARG A 122 3.08 4.72 -8.31
CA ARG A 122 3.46 4.15 -9.60
C ARG A 122 3.34 5.19 -10.73
N GLU A 123 2.21 5.85 -10.83
CA GLU A 123 1.95 6.78 -11.93
C GLU A 123 2.82 8.04 -11.83
N LEU A 124 3.01 8.61 -10.62
CA LEU A 124 3.94 9.72 -10.41
C LEU A 124 5.38 9.30 -10.75
N MET A 125 5.81 8.11 -10.29
CA MET A 125 7.17 7.63 -10.54
C MET A 125 7.47 7.41 -12.02
N ARG A 126 6.47 7.12 -12.86
CA ARG A 126 6.64 7.02 -14.32
C ARG A 126 7.15 8.32 -14.95
N TYR A 127 6.81 9.48 -14.38
CA TYR A 127 7.29 10.78 -14.84
C TYR A 127 8.63 11.16 -14.24
N VAL A 128 8.95 10.65 -13.05
CA VAL A 128 10.17 10.98 -12.31
C VAL A 128 11.31 10.01 -12.65
N ASN A 129 11.07 8.70 -12.52
CA ASN A 129 12.01 7.62 -12.86
C ASN A 129 11.25 6.34 -13.18
N GLY A 130 10.86 6.16 -14.42
CA GLY A 130 10.00 5.04 -14.86
C GLY A 130 10.53 3.65 -14.53
N GLY A 131 11.85 3.49 -14.32
CA GLY A 131 12.45 2.21 -13.94
C GLY A 131 12.02 1.71 -12.56
N LEU A 132 11.58 2.61 -11.67
CA LEU A 132 11.14 2.28 -10.30
C LEU A 132 9.60 2.22 -10.15
N ALA A 133 8.84 2.47 -11.20
CA ALA A 133 7.38 2.62 -11.11
C ALA A 133 6.68 1.42 -10.44
N GLU A 134 7.05 0.20 -10.80
CA GLU A 134 6.43 -1.00 -10.25
C GLU A 134 6.84 -1.26 -8.79
N GLU A 135 8.06 -0.96 -8.43
CA GLU A 135 8.52 -1.06 -7.04
C GLU A 135 7.81 -0.01 -6.18
N MET A 136 7.60 1.19 -6.72
CA MET A 136 6.84 2.25 -6.06
C MET A 136 5.36 1.91 -5.87
N TYR A 137 4.76 1.12 -6.76
CA TYR A 137 3.43 0.59 -6.52
C TYR A 137 3.38 -0.23 -5.21
N VAL A 138 4.34 -1.13 -5.01
CA VAL A 138 4.42 -1.95 -3.79
C VAL A 138 4.73 -1.09 -2.57
N ALA A 139 5.67 -0.17 -2.70
CA ALA A 139 6.04 0.75 -1.63
C ALA A 139 4.82 1.57 -1.17
N GLY A 140 4.07 2.16 -2.10
CA GLY A 140 2.86 2.91 -1.81
C GLY A 140 1.74 2.03 -1.24
N LEU A 141 1.55 0.81 -1.75
CA LEU A 141 0.58 -0.12 -1.20
C LEU A 141 0.89 -0.48 0.27
N MET A 142 2.14 -0.55 0.64
CA MET A 142 2.61 -0.97 1.97
C MET A 142 2.92 0.20 2.91
N HIS A 143 2.84 1.47 2.46
CA HIS A 143 3.27 2.64 3.23
C HIS A 143 2.67 2.67 4.64
N GLY A 144 1.39 2.32 4.79
CA GLY A 144 0.65 2.33 6.07
C GLY A 144 0.75 1.05 6.90
N VAL A 145 1.63 0.10 6.57
CA VAL A 145 1.70 -1.22 7.25
C VAL A 145 1.93 -1.11 8.75
N GLY A 146 2.56 -0.04 9.22
CA GLY A 146 2.75 0.22 10.64
C GLY A 146 1.45 0.41 11.41
N ILE A 147 0.39 0.95 10.78
CA ILE A 147 -0.95 1.06 11.39
C ILE A 147 -1.50 -0.33 11.69
N LEU A 148 -1.30 -1.30 10.77
CA LEU A 148 -1.71 -2.70 10.98
C LEU A 148 -0.94 -3.35 12.12
N ALA A 149 0.35 -3.02 12.24
CA ALA A 149 1.16 -3.50 13.35
C ALA A 149 0.71 -2.89 14.68
N LEU A 150 0.40 -1.60 14.71
CA LEU A 150 -0.16 -0.94 15.89
C LEU A 150 -1.51 -1.55 16.30
N ASP A 151 -2.41 -1.78 15.36
CA ASP A 151 -3.71 -2.41 15.64
C ASP A 151 -3.53 -3.80 16.24
N ARG A 152 -2.53 -4.56 15.79
CA ARG A 152 -2.28 -5.91 16.26
C ARG A 152 -1.55 -5.98 17.59
N PHE A 153 -0.53 -5.16 17.79
CA PHE A 153 0.42 -5.27 18.91
C PHE A 153 0.25 -4.18 19.98
N ALA A 154 -0.40 -3.08 19.64
CA ALA A 154 -0.55 -1.88 20.46
C ALA A 154 -1.91 -1.19 20.23
N GLN A 155 -2.99 -1.97 20.08
CA GLN A 155 -4.32 -1.46 19.75
C GLN A 155 -4.82 -0.34 20.70
N PRO A 156 -4.62 -0.41 22.05
CA PRO A 156 -4.99 0.68 22.93
C PRO A 156 -4.25 1.99 22.62
N GLU A 157 -2.97 1.91 22.22
CA GLU A 157 -2.16 3.05 21.84
C GLU A 157 -2.70 3.69 20.55
N LEU A 158 -2.97 2.88 19.51
CA LEU A 158 -3.57 3.33 18.27
C LEU A 158 -4.95 3.97 18.50
N ALA A 159 -5.81 3.34 19.29
CA ALA A 159 -7.15 3.86 19.58
C ALA A 159 -7.10 5.24 20.30
N ARG A 160 -6.15 5.42 21.23
CA ARG A 160 -5.94 6.71 21.90
C ARG A 160 -5.46 7.78 20.92
N ALA A 161 -4.51 7.44 20.03
CA ALA A 161 -4.01 8.37 19.03
C ALA A 161 -5.12 8.78 18.05
N MET A 162 -5.91 7.84 17.54
CA MET A 162 -7.05 8.11 16.66
C MET A 162 -8.09 9.02 17.33
N LYS A 163 -8.42 8.76 18.59
CA LYS A 163 -9.32 9.63 19.36
C LYS A 163 -8.73 11.04 19.51
N SER A 164 -7.44 11.16 19.81
CA SER A 164 -6.76 12.46 19.90
C SER A 164 -6.77 13.21 18.57
N ALA A 165 -6.46 12.51 17.46
CA ALA A 165 -6.49 13.05 16.10
C ALA A 165 -7.88 13.62 15.75
N THR A 166 -8.94 12.84 16.05
CA THR A 166 -10.33 13.27 15.80
C THR A 166 -10.72 14.51 16.61
N VAL A 167 -10.39 14.54 17.92
CA VAL A 167 -10.76 15.65 18.80
C VAL A 167 -10.00 16.93 18.45
N LYS A 168 -8.71 16.80 18.17
CA LYS A 168 -7.83 17.94 17.85
C LYS A 168 -7.86 18.36 16.39
N ARG A 169 -8.43 17.53 15.50
CA ARG A 169 -8.42 17.70 14.04
C ARG A 169 -7.00 17.83 13.48
N ILE A 170 -6.12 16.93 13.89
CA ILE A 170 -4.72 16.85 13.43
C ILE A 170 -4.48 15.53 12.71
N PRO A 171 -3.44 15.45 11.86
CA PRO A 171 -3.04 14.19 11.21
C PRO A 171 -2.78 13.07 12.23
N LEU A 172 -3.02 11.81 11.80
CA LEU A 172 -2.86 10.64 12.68
C LEU A 172 -1.44 10.56 13.25
N ARG A 173 -0.42 10.74 12.42
CA ARG A 173 0.99 10.67 12.82
C ARG A 173 1.33 11.67 13.93
N GLU A 174 0.85 12.91 13.82
CA GLU A 174 1.06 13.94 14.83
C GLU A 174 0.41 13.55 16.16
N ALA A 175 -0.81 13.00 16.11
CA ALA A 175 -1.49 12.49 17.29
C ALA A 175 -0.76 11.31 17.91
N GLU A 176 -0.22 10.38 17.10
CA GLU A 176 0.60 9.25 17.57
C GLU A 176 1.85 9.72 18.29
N MET A 177 2.61 10.64 17.71
CA MET A 177 3.79 11.23 18.34
C MET A 177 3.45 11.92 19.66
N THR A 178 2.35 12.69 19.71
CA THR A 178 1.91 13.39 20.92
C THR A 178 1.49 12.44 22.04
N VAL A 179 0.77 11.36 21.69
CA VAL A 179 0.13 10.46 22.68
C VAL A 179 1.07 9.32 23.10
N ASN A 180 1.84 8.80 22.16
CA ASN A 180 2.63 7.57 22.35
C ASN A 180 4.15 7.84 22.37
N GLY A 181 4.63 8.97 21.82
CA GLY A 181 6.05 9.27 21.61
C GLY A 181 6.67 8.48 20.45
N PHE A 182 5.86 7.81 19.64
CA PHE A 182 6.25 7.11 18.42
C PHE A 182 5.05 7.04 17.46
N ASP A 183 5.33 6.82 16.17
CA ASP A 183 4.34 6.78 15.10
C ASP A 183 4.32 5.47 14.32
N HIS A 184 3.32 5.32 13.44
CA HIS A 184 3.17 4.14 12.59
C HIS A 184 4.30 4.00 11.56
N CYS A 185 4.93 5.10 11.12
CA CYS A 185 6.06 5.03 10.19
C CYS A 185 7.28 4.36 10.84
N GLN A 186 7.58 4.71 12.09
CA GLN A 186 8.65 4.04 12.86
C GLN A 186 8.35 2.56 13.08
N VAL A 187 7.10 2.22 13.40
CA VAL A 187 6.68 0.82 13.60
C VAL A 187 6.70 0.05 12.27
N GLY A 188 6.29 0.68 11.18
CA GLY A 188 6.38 0.12 9.83
C GLY A 188 7.81 -0.16 9.42
N GLY A 189 8.75 0.74 9.75
CA GLY A 189 10.19 0.55 9.52
C GLY A 189 10.73 -0.70 10.20
N ILE A 190 10.32 -1.00 11.44
CA ILE A 190 10.70 -2.23 12.14
C ILE A 190 10.25 -3.48 11.36
N LEU A 191 9.02 -3.46 10.80
CA LEU A 191 8.53 -4.56 9.97
C LEU A 191 9.30 -4.67 8.66
N ALA A 192 9.59 -3.56 8.00
CA ALA A 192 10.34 -3.51 6.74
C ALA A 192 11.73 -4.15 6.90
N ASP A 193 12.43 -3.82 8.00
CA ASP A 193 13.73 -4.39 8.33
C ASP A 193 13.64 -5.91 8.59
N GLN A 194 12.63 -6.37 9.32
CA GLN A 194 12.41 -7.79 9.58
C GLN A 194 12.07 -8.59 8.33
N TRP A 195 11.31 -7.99 7.42
CA TRP A 195 10.95 -8.60 6.14
C TRP A 195 12.04 -8.48 5.10
N LYS A 196 13.13 -7.76 5.41
CA LYS A 196 14.26 -7.50 4.50
C LYS A 196 13.78 -6.93 3.16
N LEU A 197 12.90 -5.93 3.24
CA LEU A 197 12.42 -5.23 2.05
C LEU A 197 13.55 -4.43 1.40
N SER A 198 13.40 -4.13 0.12
CA SER A 198 14.37 -3.28 -0.58
C SER A 198 14.44 -1.89 0.07
N PRO A 199 15.57 -1.16 -0.10
CA PRO A 199 15.70 0.19 0.44
C PRO A 199 14.57 1.12 0.02
N VAL A 200 14.11 1.05 -1.23
CA VAL A 200 12.99 1.86 -1.75
C VAL A 200 11.71 1.59 -0.98
N VAL A 201 11.32 0.33 -0.84
CA VAL A 201 10.07 -0.03 -0.13
C VAL A 201 10.20 0.26 1.36
N GLY A 202 11.32 -0.09 1.98
CA GLY A 202 11.56 0.12 3.41
C GLY A 202 11.58 1.60 3.80
N ASN A 203 12.25 2.44 3.01
CA ASN A 203 12.34 3.86 3.28
C ASN A 203 11.01 4.58 2.99
N VAL A 204 10.26 4.18 1.96
CA VAL A 204 8.90 4.69 1.76
C VAL A 204 8.04 4.41 2.98
N ILE A 205 8.01 3.19 3.49
CA ILE A 205 7.25 2.85 4.71
C ILE A 205 7.66 3.72 5.89
N LYS A 206 8.94 4.01 6.03
CA LYS A 206 9.54 4.71 7.17
C LYS A 206 9.42 6.23 7.08
N TYR A 207 9.44 6.79 5.87
CA TYR A 207 9.64 8.23 5.68
C TYR A 207 8.59 8.91 4.77
N TYR A 208 7.58 8.22 4.24
CA TYR A 208 6.63 8.85 3.31
C TYR A 208 5.93 10.10 3.86
N ASP A 209 5.78 10.21 5.18
CA ASP A 209 5.18 11.38 5.85
C ASP A 209 6.24 12.42 6.29
N THR A 210 7.53 12.10 6.15
CA THR A 210 8.68 12.97 6.42
C THR A 210 9.80 12.72 5.41
N PRO A 211 9.57 12.93 4.11
CA PRO A 211 10.52 12.53 3.07
C PRO A 211 11.87 13.21 3.18
N ASP A 212 11.94 14.42 3.75
CA ASP A 212 13.20 15.15 3.96
C ASP A 212 14.13 14.46 4.98
N ALA A 213 13.64 13.49 5.76
CA ALA A 213 14.45 12.67 6.66
C ALA A 213 15.14 11.49 5.95
N ASP A 214 14.73 11.15 4.72
CA ASP A 214 15.33 10.09 3.92
C ASP A 214 16.49 10.64 3.08
N THR A 215 17.70 10.17 3.38
CA THR A 215 18.92 10.56 2.66
C THR A 215 19.35 9.58 1.58
N GLU A 216 18.72 8.41 1.50
CA GLU A 216 19.12 7.33 0.60
C GLU A 216 18.24 7.24 -0.65
N THR A 217 16.91 7.29 -0.44
CA THR A 217 15.91 7.14 -1.50
C THR A 217 14.92 8.31 -1.52
N HIS A 218 15.37 9.50 -1.17
CA HIS A 218 14.56 10.72 -1.00
C HIS A 218 13.53 10.95 -2.11
N GLN A 219 13.92 10.75 -3.38
CA GLN A 219 13.00 10.92 -4.50
C GLN A 219 11.81 9.94 -4.44
N SER A 220 12.04 8.71 -3.99
CA SER A 220 10.99 7.70 -3.84
C SER A 220 10.04 8.04 -2.68
N THR A 221 10.59 8.48 -1.55
CA THR A 221 9.77 8.89 -0.40
C THR A 221 8.98 10.16 -0.69
N LEU A 222 9.54 11.10 -1.45
CA LEU A 222 8.86 12.30 -1.92
C LEU A 222 7.69 11.96 -2.87
N VAL A 223 7.89 11.03 -3.80
CA VAL A 223 6.81 10.52 -4.67
C VAL A 223 5.71 9.86 -3.86
N ALA A 224 6.05 9.06 -2.84
CA ALA A 224 5.07 8.42 -1.97
C ALA A 224 4.27 9.44 -1.13
N ALA A 225 4.92 10.49 -0.63
CA ALA A 225 4.25 11.60 0.05
C ALA A 225 3.25 12.31 -0.86
N GLY A 226 3.66 12.66 -2.09
CA GLY A 226 2.76 13.25 -3.10
C GLY A 226 1.60 12.32 -3.47
N ALA A 227 1.84 11.00 -3.57
CA ALA A 227 0.81 10.03 -3.83
C ALA A 227 -0.20 9.92 -2.67
N SER A 228 0.27 9.96 -1.43
CA SER A 228 -0.58 9.97 -0.23
C SER A 228 -1.47 11.22 -0.18
N TYR A 229 -0.92 12.39 -0.52
CA TYR A 229 -1.68 13.62 -0.67
C TYR A 229 -2.78 13.49 -1.73
N LEU A 230 -2.45 13.00 -2.93
CA LEU A 230 -3.43 12.80 -3.99
C LEU A 230 -4.51 11.78 -3.60
N ALA A 231 -4.13 10.67 -2.96
CA ALA A 231 -5.09 9.67 -2.48
C ALA A 231 -6.11 10.28 -1.51
N TYR A 232 -5.66 11.11 -0.57
CA TYR A 232 -6.54 11.82 0.35
C TYR A 232 -7.52 12.75 -0.39
N HIS A 233 -7.04 13.55 -1.35
CA HIS A 233 -7.86 14.48 -2.12
C HIS A 233 -8.78 13.79 -3.15
N CYS A 234 -8.45 12.58 -3.57
CA CYS A 234 -9.34 11.72 -4.37
C CYS A 234 -10.44 11.04 -3.52
N GLY A 235 -10.51 11.30 -2.21
CA GLY A 235 -11.53 10.74 -1.33
C GLY A 235 -11.16 9.40 -0.68
N PHE A 236 -9.88 9.04 -0.69
CA PHE A 236 -9.36 7.80 -0.06
C PHE A 236 -8.47 8.12 1.15
N PRO A 237 -8.98 8.67 2.26
CA PRO A 237 -8.21 8.90 3.47
C PRO A 237 -7.81 7.58 4.14
N VAL A 238 -6.65 7.54 4.80
CA VAL A 238 -6.21 6.35 5.56
C VAL A 238 -7.17 6.01 6.71
N VAL A 239 -7.68 7.03 7.38
CA VAL A 239 -8.73 6.93 8.40
C VAL A 239 -9.80 7.98 8.07
N PRO A 240 -11.04 7.54 7.77
CA PRO A 240 -12.12 8.47 7.46
C PRO A 240 -12.33 9.51 8.57
N GLY A 241 -12.46 10.76 8.16
CA GLY A 241 -12.71 11.90 9.08
C GLY A 241 -11.46 12.49 9.73
N LEU A 242 -10.27 11.94 9.51
CA LEU A 242 -9.02 12.58 9.90
C LEU A 242 -8.44 13.41 8.75
N PRO A 243 -7.76 14.54 9.04
CA PRO A 243 -7.04 15.30 8.03
C PRO A 243 -5.84 14.51 7.49
N GLY A 244 -5.47 14.79 6.25
CA GLY A 244 -4.20 14.35 5.66
C GLY A 244 -3.00 15.12 6.22
N SER A 245 -1.78 14.79 5.75
CA SER A 245 -0.57 15.55 6.09
C SER A 245 -0.67 16.98 5.57
N GLU A 246 -0.32 17.97 6.40
CA GLU A 246 -0.34 19.40 6.03
C GLU A 246 0.70 19.72 4.94
N ASP A 247 1.85 19.05 4.96
CA ASP A 247 2.97 19.27 4.04
C ASP A 247 2.82 18.53 2.70
N GLY A 248 1.74 17.76 2.53
CA GLY A 248 1.57 16.88 1.36
C GLY A 248 1.55 17.62 0.03
N LEU A 249 0.96 18.84 -0.03
CA LEU A 249 0.97 19.67 -1.24
C LEU A 249 2.39 20.17 -1.56
N GLU A 250 3.16 20.56 -0.55
CA GLU A 250 4.55 20.98 -0.73
C GLU A 250 5.39 19.84 -1.29
N HIS A 251 5.25 18.65 -0.72
CA HIS A 251 5.95 17.46 -1.21
C HIS A 251 5.59 17.12 -2.67
N LEU A 252 4.31 17.21 -3.04
CA LEU A 252 3.89 17.02 -4.42
C LEU A 252 4.49 18.07 -5.36
N SER A 253 4.54 19.34 -4.92
CA SER A 253 5.10 20.44 -5.72
C SER A 253 6.60 20.29 -5.98
N LYS A 254 7.36 19.71 -5.03
CA LYS A 254 8.80 19.41 -5.18
C LYS A 254 9.09 18.40 -6.31
N LEU A 255 8.08 17.67 -6.82
CA LEU A 255 8.23 16.80 -7.98
C LEU A 255 8.28 17.57 -9.31
N GLU A 256 7.95 18.85 -9.31
CA GLU A 256 7.98 19.75 -10.47
C GLU A 256 7.19 19.22 -11.69
N LEU A 257 6.10 18.49 -11.44
CA LEU A 257 5.24 17.95 -12.48
C LEU A 257 4.20 18.98 -12.94
N ALA A 258 3.95 19.01 -14.24
CA ALA A 258 2.89 19.84 -14.81
C ALA A 258 1.50 19.39 -14.29
N GLN A 259 0.56 20.35 -14.16
CA GLN A 259 -0.76 20.10 -13.57
C GLN A 259 -1.55 19.01 -14.32
N ASP A 260 -1.45 18.96 -15.65
CA ASP A 260 -2.10 17.94 -16.47
C ASP A 260 -1.66 16.51 -16.12
N LYS A 261 -0.39 16.33 -15.69
CA LYS A 261 0.13 15.05 -15.23
C LYS A 261 -0.46 14.66 -13.86
N ILE A 262 -0.54 15.64 -12.96
CA ILE A 262 -1.14 15.45 -11.64
C ILE A 262 -2.62 15.07 -11.78
N ASP A 263 -3.37 15.78 -12.63
CA ASP A 263 -4.79 15.50 -12.90
C ASP A 263 -4.99 14.12 -13.54
N PHE A 264 -4.10 13.71 -14.44
CA PHE A 264 -4.09 12.36 -14.98
C PHE A 264 -3.89 11.30 -13.91
N VAL A 265 -2.91 11.51 -13.00
CA VAL A 265 -2.66 10.58 -11.88
C VAL A 265 -3.87 10.48 -10.97
N ALA A 266 -4.50 11.61 -10.61
CA ALA A 266 -5.72 11.62 -9.80
C ALA A 266 -6.87 10.85 -10.47
N THR A 267 -7.07 11.03 -11.78
CA THR A 267 -8.06 10.28 -12.56
C THR A 267 -7.77 8.77 -12.54
N LYS A 268 -6.50 8.38 -12.66
CA LYS A 268 -6.08 6.97 -12.59
C LYS A 268 -6.33 6.37 -11.21
N ILE A 269 -6.03 7.10 -10.14
CA ILE A 269 -6.30 6.65 -8.77
C ILE A 269 -7.79 6.33 -8.62
N MET A 270 -8.68 7.25 -8.96
CA MET A 270 -10.13 7.05 -8.83
C MET A 270 -10.61 5.85 -9.65
N ALA A 271 -10.26 5.79 -10.93
CA ALA A 271 -10.72 4.73 -11.82
C ALA A 271 -10.25 3.33 -11.38
N GLU A 272 -8.98 3.18 -10.97
CA GLU A 272 -8.44 1.87 -10.60
C GLU A 272 -8.91 1.40 -9.22
N VAL A 273 -9.15 2.31 -8.27
CA VAL A 273 -9.73 1.95 -6.96
C VAL A 273 -11.20 1.54 -7.12
N ASP A 274 -11.99 2.29 -7.89
CA ASP A 274 -13.40 1.95 -8.16
C ASP A 274 -13.54 0.58 -8.82
N ALA A 275 -12.70 0.28 -9.81
CA ALA A 275 -12.70 -1.02 -10.47
C ALA A 275 -12.31 -2.18 -9.54
N ALA A 276 -11.36 -1.94 -8.62
CA ALA A 276 -11.01 -2.93 -7.62
C ALA A 276 -12.16 -3.18 -6.63
N ASP A 277 -12.90 -2.14 -6.24
CA ASP A 277 -14.10 -2.24 -5.41
C ASP A 277 -15.21 -3.04 -6.09
N GLU A 278 -15.49 -2.77 -7.36
CA GLU A 278 -16.50 -3.52 -8.14
C GLU A 278 -16.14 -5.01 -8.24
N ALA A 279 -14.87 -5.31 -8.54
CA ALA A 279 -14.39 -6.68 -8.60
C ALA A 279 -14.50 -7.42 -7.26
N MET A 280 -14.42 -6.70 -6.13
CA MET A 280 -14.58 -7.27 -4.78
C MET A 280 -16.04 -7.29 -4.32
N GLY A 281 -16.84 -6.28 -4.68
CA GLY A 281 -18.26 -6.19 -4.35
C GLY A 281 -19.05 -7.36 -4.93
N SER A 282 -18.78 -7.73 -6.16
CA SER A 282 -19.32 -8.93 -6.81
C SER A 282 -18.89 -10.25 -6.15
N ALA A 283 -17.81 -10.24 -5.36
CA ALA A 283 -17.32 -11.40 -4.60
C ALA A 283 -18.03 -11.59 -3.25
N ARG A 284 -18.64 -10.55 -2.69
CA ARG A 284 -19.42 -10.62 -1.43
C ARG A 284 -20.89 -10.97 -1.66
N ALA A 285 -21.37 -10.79 -2.89
CA ALA A 285 -22.77 -11.07 -3.27
C ALA A 285 -22.98 -12.51 -3.84
N ALA A 286 -21.91 -13.28 -4.02
CA ALA A 286 -21.92 -14.67 -4.44
C ALA A 286 -21.43 -15.60 -3.34
#